data_705f48d3d9dda19f75c7da10a9c18ffb
#
_entry.id   705f48d3d9dda19f75c7da10a9c18ffb
#
_cell.length_a   1.000
_cell.length_b   1.000
_cell.length_c   1.000
_cell.angle_alpha   90.00
_cell.angle_beta   90.00
_cell.angle_gamma   90.00
#
_symmetry.space_group_name_H-M   'P 1'
#
loop_
_entity.id
_entity.type
_entity.pdbx_description
1 polymer ?
#
loop_
_entity_poly.entity_id
_entity_poly.type
_entity_poly.pdbx_seq_one_letter_code
_entity_poly.pdbx_strand_id
1 'polypeptide(L)'
;MRKIGILAFLFTFLTTSVIADGHSNEVNVFNARHYKADAELYGKFTNQTGIKVNLINGKSGALEKRILEEGADATADLYITADAGRCGAMDKKGALQGGLTSAAIKAAVPKSFRTNKWVGIAKRARIIYYSPERVTGAELSGMTYEGLADPKWKGRLVIRKSSNIYNKSLVAS
;
A
#
# COMPACT_ATOMS: atom_id res chain seq x y z
N MET A 1 -61.63 39.31 44.80
CA MET A 1 -60.37 39.74 44.08
C MET A 1 -59.47 38.56 44.00
N ARG A 2 -59.40 37.91 42.81
CA ARG A 2 -58.52 36.72 42.55
C ARG A 2 -57.18 37.20 41.92
N LYS A 3 -56.09 36.98 42.62
CA LYS A 3 -54.79 37.27 42.10
C LYS A 3 -54.33 36.08 41.26
N ILE A 4 -54.12 36.28 39.96
CA ILE A 4 -53.58 35.32 39.03
C ILE A 4 -52.04 35.47 39.05
N GLY A 5 -51.34 34.45 39.56
CA GLY A 5 -49.87 34.38 39.52
C GLY A 5 -49.45 33.84 38.17
N ILE A 6 -48.67 34.61 37.41
CA ILE A 6 -48.03 34.19 36.15
C ILE A 6 -46.74 33.50 36.54
N LEU A 7 -46.65 32.15 36.29
CA LEU A 7 -45.47 31.37 36.47
C LEU A 7 -44.69 31.41 35.14
N ALA A 8 -43.59 32.18 35.09
CA ALA A 8 -42.70 32.24 33.94
C ALA A 8 -41.79 30.99 33.93
N PHE A 9 -42.03 30.11 32.98
CA PHE A 9 -41.17 28.94 32.73
C PHE A 9 -39.97 29.39 31.91
N LEU A 10 -38.80 29.49 32.58
CA LEU A 10 -37.53 29.80 31.92
C LEU A 10 -37.00 28.54 31.27
N PHE A 11 -37.16 28.42 29.95
CA PHE A 11 -36.63 27.32 29.15
C PHE A 11 -35.17 27.59 28.86
N THR A 12 -34.26 27.00 29.66
CA THR A 12 -32.81 27.06 29.41
C THR A 12 -32.47 26.13 28.26
N PHE A 13 -32.20 26.71 27.09
CA PHE A 13 -31.66 25.98 25.96
C PHE A 13 -30.20 25.60 26.28
N LEU A 14 -29.94 24.35 26.66
CA LEU A 14 -28.59 23.77 26.68
C LEU A 14 -28.16 23.57 25.24
N THR A 15 -27.38 24.48 24.69
CA THR A 15 -26.66 24.26 23.46
C THR A 15 -25.53 23.29 23.74
N THR A 16 -25.75 21.99 23.49
CA THR A 16 -24.65 21.02 23.40
C THR A 16 -23.83 21.36 22.17
N SER A 17 -22.66 21.95 22.39
CA SER A 17 -21.64 22.06 21.36
C SER A 17 -21.24 20.63 21.00
N VAL A 18 -21.67 20.13 19.84
CA VAL A 18 -21.11 18.96 19.23
C VAL A 18 -19.66 19.35 18.87
N ILE A 19 -18.72 18.91 19.70
CA ILE A 19 -17.30 18.90 19.32
C ILE A 19 -17.24 17.93 18.15
N ALA A 20 -17.21 18.46 16.92
CA ALA A 20 -16.83 17.68 15.76
C ALA A 20 -15.43 17.15 16.05
N ASP A 21 -15.33 15.84 16.25
CA ASP A 21 -14.06 15.13 16.33
C ASP A 21 -13.28 15.55 15.10
N GLY A 22 -12.25 16.37 15.30
CA GLY A 22 -11.41 16.90 14.25
C GLY A 22 -10.60 15.78 13.63
N HIS A 23 -11.22 14.96 12.81
CA HIS A 23 -10.48 14.12 11.88
C HIS A 23 -9.69 15.10 11.03
N SER A 24 -8.37 15.12 11.26
CA SER A 24 -7.48 15.90 10.42
C SER A 24 -7.77 15.49 8.98
N ASN A 25 -8.07 16.46 8.11
CA ASN A 25 -8.37 16.20 6.70
C ASN A 25 -7.08 15.81 5.96
N GLU A 26 -6.35 14.85 6.53
CA GLU A 26 -5.04 14.41 6.13
C GLU A 26 -4.94 12.88 6.17
N VAL A 27 -4.12 12.32 5.29
CA VAL A 27 -3.74 10.90 5.29
C VAL A 27 -2.23 10.77 5.24
N ASN A 28 -1.68 9.96 6.16
CA ASN A 28 -0.24 9.70 6.27
C ASN A 28 0.10 8.43 5.49
N VAL A 29 0.88 8.59 4.42
CA VAL A 29 1.25 7.49 3.53
C VAL A 29 2.73 7.15 3.72
N PHE A 30 3.01 5.98 4.30
CA PHE A 30 4.35 5.41 4.33
C PHE A 30 4.64 4.81 2.96
N ASN A 31 5.54 5.45 2.21
CA ASN A 31 5.76 5.17 0.81
C ASN A 31 7.17 4.61 0.56
N ALA A 32 7.23 3.36 0.15
CA ALA A 32 8.47 2.69 -0.27
C ALA A 32 8.65 2.68 -1.80
N ARG A 33 7.82 3.39 -2.54
CA ARG A 33 7.94 3.59 -3.98
C ARG A 33 8.66 4.92 -4.26
N HIS A 34 9.29 5.02 -5.43
CA HIS A 34 10.11 6.19 -5.80
C HIS A 34 9.78 6.69 -7.20
N TYR A 35 8.51 6.61 -7.62
CA TYR A 35 8.09 7.07 -8.93
C TYR A 35 7.62 8.53 -8.86
N LYS A 36 8.20 9.39 -9.70
CA LYS A 36 7.79 10.81 -9.80
C LYS A 36 6.31 10.98 -10.16
N ALA A 37 5.76 10.07 -10.98
CA ALA A 37 4.36 10.07 -11.37
C ALA A 37 3.39 9.88 -10.19
N ASP A 38 3.83 9.25 -9.09
CA ASP A 38 2.97 9.05 -7.92
C ASP A 38 2.58 10.40 -7.28
N ALA A 39 3.45 11.41 -7.32
CA ALA A 39 3.16 12.75 -6.79
C ALA A 39 1.96 13.42 -7.49
N GLU A 40 1.83 13.24 -8.80
CA GLU A 40 0.69 13.75 -9.57
C GLU A 40 -0.63 13.06 -9.15
N LEU A 41 -0.59 11.76 -8.88
CA LEU A 41 -1.77 11.02 -8.42
C LEU A 41 -2.23 11.50 -7.04
N TYR A 42 -1.31 11.74 -6.12
CA TYR A 42 -1.64 12.29 -4.79
C TYR A 42 -2.20 13.71 -4.88
N GLY A 43 -1.63 14.54 -5.78
CA GLY A 43 -2.16 15.88 -6.04
C GLY A 43 -3.60 15.84 -6.60
N LYS A 44 -3.88 14.95 -7.54
CA LYS A 44 -5.25 14.74 -8.05
C LYS A 44 -6.22 14.31 -6.95
N PHE A 45 -5.81 13.39 -6.09
CA PHE A 45 -6.63 12.96 -4.95
C PHE A 45 -6.94 14.13 -4.02
N THR A 46 -5.94 14.89 -3.62
CA THR A 46 -6.13 16.07 -2.75
C THR A 46 -7.07 17.09 -3.40
N ASN A 47 -6.90 17.37 -4.69
CA ASN A 47 -7.75 18.33 -5.41
C ASN A 47 -9.21 17.87 -5.52
N GLN A 48 -9.45 16.56 -5.59
CA GLN A 48 -10.80 15.99 -5.70
C GLN A 48 -11.51 15.85 -4.35
N THR A 49 -10.77 15.62 -3.28
CA THR A 49 -11.34 15.25 -1.98
C THR A 49 -11.15 16.30 -0.90
N GLY A 50 -10.22 17.24 -1.09
CA GLY A 50 -9.76 18.17 -0.05
C GLY A 50 -8.88 17.49 1.01
N ILE A 51 -8.62 16.19 0.92
CA ILE A 51 -7.80 15.44 1.89
C ILE A 51 -6.32 15.61 1.51
N LYS A 52 -5.53 16.12 2.42
CA LYS A 52 -4.09 16.30 2.24
C LYS A 52 -3.36 14.96 2.37
N VAL A 53 -2.43 14.69 1.48
CA VAL A 53 -1.57 13.49 1.54
C VAL A 53 -0.20 13.86 2.09
N ASN A 54 0.14 13.32 3.25
CA ASN A 54 1.46 13.45 3.86
C ASN A 54 2.30 12.21 3.50
N LEU A 55 3.36 12.40 2.70
CA LEU A 55 4.22 11.31 2.26
C LEU A 55 5.44 11.16 3.17
N ILE A 56 5.59 10.00 3.79
CA ILE A 56 6.77 9.58 4.51
C ILE A 56 7.51 8.55 3.65
N ASN A 57 8.51 9.03 2.91
CA ASN A 57 9.29 8.18 2.01
C ASN A 57 10.40 7.43 2.74
N GLY A 58 10.60 6.15 2.41
CA GLY A 58 11.65 5.35 3.04
C GLY A 58 11.86 3.99 2.38
N LYS A 59 12.90 3.28 2.86
CA LYS A 59 13.11 1.88 2.48
C LYS A 59 12.04 1.01 3.12
N SER A 60 11.46 0.06 2.36
CA SER A 60 10.39 -0.81 2.86
C SER A 60 10.66 -1.40 4.24
N GLY A 61 11.85 -1.97 4.46
CA GLY A 61 12.18 -2.59 5.75
C GLY A 61 12.23 -1.61 6.92
N ALA A 62 12.63 -0.35 6.69
CA ALA A 62 12.64 0.68 7.73
C ALA A 62 11.21 1.13 8.07
N LEU A 63 10.37 1.34 7.07
CA LEU A 63 8.98 1.70 7.26
C LEU A 63 8.18 0.57 7.93
N GLU A 64 8.40 -0.68 7.51
CA GLU A 64 7.78 -1.86 8.13
C GLU A 64 8.18 -2.00 9.60
N LYS A 65 9.47 -1.82 9.91
CA LYS A 65 9.95 -1.85 11.29
C LYS A 65 9.26 -0.78 12.13
N ARG A 66 9.19 0.45 11.62
CA ARG A 66 8.54 1.56 12.30
C ARG A 66 7.06 1.29 12.57
N ILE A 67 6.28 0.81 11.58
CA ILE A 67 4.87 0.43 11.76
C ILE A 67 4.70 -0.62 12.87
N LEU A 68 5.59 -1.63 12.90
CA LEU A 68 5.54 -2.68 13.91
C LEU A 68 5.92 -2.20 15.31
N GLU A 69 6.84 -1.24 15.42
CA GLU A 69 7.28 -0.64 16.69
C GLU A 69 6.22 0.32 17.24
N GLU A 70 5.56 1.10 16.39
CA GLU A 70 4.46 1.99 16.76
C GLU A 70 3.18 1.19 17.11
N GLY A 71 3.00 0.01 16.55
CA GLY A 71 1.88 -0.89 16.86
C GLY A 71 0.51 -0.28 16.61
N ALA A 72 -0.34 -0.23 17.64
CA ALA A 72 -1.69 0.35 17.56
C ALA A 72 -1.68 1.88 17.38
N ASP A 73 -0.59 2.54 17.78
CA ASP A 73 -0.41 3.99 17.65
C ASP A 73 0.33 4.38 16.38
N ALA A 74 0.41 3.45 15.41
CA ALA A 74 1.10 3.71 14.15
C ALA A 74 0.55 4.95 13.45
N THR A 75 1.45 5.88 13.14
CA THR A 75 1.10 7.14 12.46
C THR A 75 0.76 6.94 10.98
N ALA A 76 1.03 5.74 10.44
CA ALA A 76 0.74 5.40 9.05
C ALA A 76 -0.73 5.01 8.87
N ASP A 77 -1.47 5.74 8.06
CA ASP A 77 -2.81 5.35 7.59
C ASP A 77 -2.72 4.37 6.42
N LEU A 78 -1.74 4.55 5.55
CA LEU A 78 -1.49 3.69 4.40
C LEU A 78 -0.01 3.34 4.28
N TYR A 79 0.26 2.08 3.90
CA TYR A 79 1.60 1.63 3.55
C TYR A 79 1.65 1.18 2.08
N ILE A 80 2.48 1.81 1.28
CA ILE A 80 2.69 1.49 -0.13
C ILE A 80 4.07 0.85 -0.32
N THR A 81 4.10 -0.35 -0.86
CA THR A 81 5.32 -1.12 -1.07
C THR A 81 5.37 -1.76 -2.45
N ALA A 82 6.51 -2.33 -2.80
CA ALA A 82 6.79 -2.79 -4.17
C ALA A 82 6.42 -4.25 -4.47
N ASP A 83 5.97 -5.02 -3.49
CA ASP A 83 5.73 -6.46 -3.67
C ASP A 83 4.65 -6.98 -2.73
N ALA A 84 3.71 -7.77 -3.26
CA ALA A 84 2.62 -8.36 -2.48
C ALA A 84 3.10 -9.26 -1.33
N GLY A 85 4.26 -9.92 -1.48
CA GLY A 85 4.86 -10.72 -0.42
C GLY A 85 5.20 -9.91 0.84
N ARG A 86 5.48 -8.60 0.70
CA ARG A 86 5.65 -7.71 1.85
C ARG A 86 4.33 -7.43 2.55
N CYS A 87 3.27 -7.16 1.79
CA CYS A 87 1.93 -6.98 2.36
C CYS A 87 1.48 -8.24 3.11
N GLY A 88 1.68 -9.43 2.53
CA GLY A 88 1.38 -10.69 3.18
C GLY A 88 2.22 -10.94 4.46
N ALA A 89 3.48 -10.50 4.48
CA ALA A 89 4.31 -10.59 5.68
C ALA A 89 3.85 -9.64 6.79
N MET A 90 3.42 -8.42 6.45
CA MET A 90 2.86 -7.47 7.41
C MET A 90 1.49 -7.94 7.94
N ASP A 91 0.67 -8.53 7.08
CA ASP A 91 -0.60 -9.15 7.48
C ASP A 91 -0.40 -10.28 8.50
N LYS A 92 0.53 -11.21 8.23
CA LYS A 92 0.88 -12.29 9.16
C LYS A 92 1.36 -11.79 10.53
N LYS A 93 1.91 -10.59 10.60
CA LYS A 93 2.35 -9.91 11.83
C LYS A 93 1.23 -9.12 12.52
N GLY A 94 0.02 -9.12 11.96
CA GLY A 94 -1.11 -8.37 12.50
C GLY A 94 -1.06 -6.86 12.33
N ALA A 95 -0.16 -6.36 11.48
CA ALA A 95 0.07 -4.91 11.30
C ALA A 95 -0.88 -4.24 10.29
N LEU A 96 -1.78 -5.00 9.66
CA LEU A 96 -2.72 -4.47 8.68
C LEU A 96 -4.15 -4.60 9.20
N GLN A 97 -4.90 -3.50 9.14
CA GLN A 97 -6.34 -3.49 9.44
C GLN A 97 -7.14 -4.12 8.30
N GLY A 98 -8.26 -4.75 8.65
CA GLY A 98 -9.23 -5.24 7.69
C GLY A 98 -10.18 -4.14 7.20
N GLY A 99 -11.08 -4.52 6.28
CA GLY A 99 -12.11 -3.59 5.77
C GLY A 99 -11.74 -2.87 4.48
N LEU A 100 -10.58 -3.12 3.90
CA LEU A 100 -10.16 -2.54 2.62
C LEU A 100 -10.97 -3.15 1.45
N THR A 101 -12.29 -2.90 1.43
CA THR A 101 -13.18 -3.40 0.38
C THR A 101 -14.17 -2.34 -0.04
N SER A 102 -14.14 -1.96 -1.31
CA SER A 102 -15.17 -1.14 -1.93
C SER A 102 -15.63 -1.78 -3.25
N ALA A 103 -16.79 -1.36 -3.75
CA ALA A 103 -17.27 -1.80 -5.07
C ALA A 103 -16.26 -1.44 -6.16
N ALA A 104 -15.66 -0.25 -6.10
CA ALA A 104 -14.64 0.21 -7.05
C ALA A 104 -13.39 -0.68 -7.02
N ILE A 105 -12.86 -1.02 -5.84
CA ILE A 105 -11.71 -1.94 -5.71
C ILE A 105 -12.07 -3.33 -6.26
N LYS A 106 -13.27 -3.84 -5.96
CA LYS A 106 -13.71 -5.15 -6.44
C LYS A 106 -13.84 -5.19 -7.95
N ALA A 107 -14.29 -4.13 -8.58
CA ALA A 107 -14.41 -4.01 -10.02
C ALA A 107 -13.06 -3.85 -10.73
N ALA A 108 -12.13 -3.07 -10.14
CA ALA A 108 -10.86 -2.73 -10.76
C ALA A 108 -9.75 -3.78 -10.54
N VAL A 109 -9.77 -4.51 -9.41
CA VAL A 109 -8.68 -5.40 -9.02
C VAL A 109 -9.17 -6.84 -8.91
N PRO A 110 -8.62 -7.80 -9.67
CA PRO A 110 -8.97 -9.21 -9.58
C PRO A 110 -8.78 -9.77 -8.17
N LYS A 111 -9.61 -10.75 -7.78
CA LYS A 111 -9.59 -11.37 -6.44
C LYS A 111 -8.20 -11.90 -6.03
N SER A 112 -7.43 -12.42 -6.99
CA SER A 112 -6.07 -12.92 -6.77
C SER A 112 -5.06 -11.86 -6.37
N PHE A 113 -5.35 -10.56 -6.60
CA PHE A 113 -4.47 -9.44 -6.30
C PHE A 113 -4.98 -8.54 -5.17
N ARG A 114 -5.91 -9.01 -4.37
CA ARG A 114 -6.45 -8.28 -3.22
C ARG A 114 -6.90 -9.19 -2.10
N THR A 115 -6.83 -8.69 -0.89
CA THR A 115 -7.50 -9.25 0.29
C THR A 115 -8.40 -8.17 0.90
N ASN A 116 -8.95 -8.41 2.09
CA ASN A 116 -9.62 -7.36 2.85
C ASN A 116 -8.65 -6.41 3.59
N LYS A 117 -7.34 -6.62 3.47
CA LYS A 117 -6.30 -5.86 4.17
C LYS A 117 -5.28 -5.21 3.25
N TRP A 118 -5.14 -5.66 2.02
CA TRP A 118 -4.26 -5.05 1.03
C TRP A 118 -4.79 -5.22 -0.39
N VAL A 119 -4.33 -4.37 -1.29
CA VAL A 119 -4.70 -4.37 -2.70
C VAL A 119 -3.48 -4.11 -3.59
N GLY A 120 -3.36 -4.89 -4.67
CA GLY A 120 -2.35 -4.66 -5.71
C GLY A 120 -2.77 -3.52 -6.62
N ILE A 121 -2.00 -2.44 -6.65
CA ILE A 121 -2.28 -1.26 -7.48
C ILE A 121 -1.57 -1.28 -8.83
N ALA A 122 -0.61 -2.20 -9.02
CA ALA A 122 0.09 -2.40 -10.27
C ALA A 122 0.64 -3.83 -10.35
N LYS A 123 0.73 -4.38 -11.55
CA LYS A 123 1.44 -5.64 -11.79
C LYS A 123 2.58 -5.43 -12.77
N ARG A 124 3.62 -6.26 -12.65
CA ARG A 124 4.79 -6.25 -13.53
C ARG A 124 5.16 -7.68 -13.91
N ALA A 125 5.59 -7.87 -15.14
CA ALA A 125 6.22 -9.11 -15.54
C ALA A 125 7.70 -9.10 -15.14
N ARG A 126 8.23 -10.25 -14.72
CA ARG A 126 9.65 -10.51 -14.67
C ARG A 126 10.00 -11.27 -15.93
N ILE A 127 10.97 -10.76 -16.67
CA ILE A 127 11.39 -11.33 -17.93
C ILE A 127 12.89 -11.52 -17.94
N ILE A 128 13.35 -12.44 -18.79
CA ILE A 128 14.77 -12.67 -19.03
C ILE A 128 15.25 -11.58 -19.98
N TYR A 129 16.28 -10.84 -19.55
CA TYR A 129 17.01 -9.89 -20.39
C TYR A 129 18.36 -10.50 -20.78
N TYR A 130 18.82 -10.19 -21.96
CA TYR A 130 20.13 -10.64 -22.42
C TYR A 130 20.88 -9.53 -23.15
N SER A 131 22.21 -9.65 -23.19
CA SER A 131 23.08 -8.82 -24.05
C SER A 131 23.20 -9.48 -25.41
N PRO A 132 22.78 -8.85 -26.50
CA PRO A 132 22.88 -9.40 -27.85
C PRO A 132 24.35 -9.61 -28.30
N GLU A 133 25.29 -8.94 -27.65
CA GLU A 133 26.74 -9.14 -27.89
C GLU A 133 27.29 -10.45 -27.30
N ARG A 134 26.55 -11.05 -26.34
CA ARG A 134 27.01 -12.22 -25.57
C ARG A 134 26.15 -13.45 -25.75
N VAL A 135 24.93 -13.29 -26.15
CA VAL A 135 23.92 -14.34 -26.28
C VAL A 135 23.08 -14.05 -27.50
N THR A 136 22.84 -15.03 -28.33
CA THR A 136 21.99 -14.90 -29.50
C THR A 136 20.52 -15.18 -29.15
N GLY A 137 19.60 -14.62 -29.94
CA GLY A 137 18.17 -14.95 -29.80
C GLY A 137 17.88 -16.44 -30.00
N ALA A 138 18.66 -17.11 -30.85
CA ALA A 138 18.54 -18.55 -31.08
C ALA A 138 18.90 -19.38 -29.83
N GLU A 139 19.90 -18.99 -29.05
CA GLU A 139 20.25 -19.65 -27.77
C GLU A 139 19.11 -19.55 -26.73
N LEU A 140 18.25 -18.55 -26.88
CA LEU A 140 17.14 -18.28 -25.95
C LEU A 140 15.77 -18.77 -26.45
N SER A 141 15.74 -19.35 -27.66
CA SER A 141 14.46 -19.86 -28.20
C SER A 141 13.88 -20.93 -27.28
N GLY A 142 12.62 -20.72 -26.85
CA GLY A 142 11.95 -21.62 -25.91
C GLY A 142 12.49 -21.56 -24.46
N MET A 143 13.33 -20.57 -24.13
CA MET A 143 13.89 -20.44 -22.77
C MET A 143 12.83 -20.19 -21.72
N THR A 144 12.87 -20.99 -20.66
CA THR A 144 12.13 -20.80 -19.43
C THR A 144 13.05 -20.42 -18.28
N TYR A 145 12.50 -20.08 -17.12
CA TYR A 145 13.32 -19.85 -15.92
C TYR A 145 14.05 -21.11 -15.46
N GLU A 146 13.42 -22.26 -15.58
CA GLU A 146 14.03 -23.57 -15.27
C GLU A 146 15.19 -23.88 -16.21
N GLY A 147 15.09 -23.49 -17.48
CA GLY A 147 16.16 -23.64 -18.47
C GLY A 147 17.43 -22.87 -18.13
N LEU A 148 17.36 -21.86 -17.23
CA LEU A 148 18.54 -21.15 -16.74
C LEU A 148 19.41 -22.01 -15.80
N ALA A 149 18.91 -23.14 -15.31
CA ALA A 149 19.69 -24.11 -14.53
C ALA A 149 20.65 -24.96 -15.38
N ASP A 150 20.55 -24.94 -16.71
CA ASP A 150 21.44 -25.64 -17.60
C ASP A 150 22.91 -25.20 -17.37
N PRO A 151 23.86 -26.15 -17.25
CA PRO A 151 25.27 -25.87 -17.03
C PRO A 151 25.91 -24.88 -18.01
N LYS A 152 25.37 -24.77 -19.24
CA LYS A 152 25.86 -23.80 -20.26
C LYS A 152 25.74 -22.33 -19.78
N TRP A 153 24.86 -22.06 -18.81
CA TRP A 153 24.65 -20.71 -18.24
C TRP A 153 25.55 -20.42 -17.04
N LYS A 154 26.35 -21.38 -16.57
CA LYS A 154 27.25 -21.19 -15.43
C LYS A 154 28.19 -20.00 -15.67
N GLY A 155 28.19 -19.04 -14.73
CA GLY A 155 29.00 -17.82 -14.82
C GLY A 155 28.45 -16.76 -15.80
N ARG A 156 27.34 -17.03 -16.49
CA ARG A 156 26.71 -16.10 -17.46
C ARG A 156 25.46 -15.43 -16.93
N LEU A 157 24.96 -15.83 -15.77
CA LEU A 157 23.72 -15.30 -15.17
C LEU A 157 24.01 -14.18 -14.19
N VAL A 158 23.21 -13.13 -14.29
CA VAL A 158 23.14 -12.04 -13.30
C VAL A 158 21.75 -12.00 -12.72
N ILE A 159 21.61 -12.35 -11.45
CA ILE A 159 20.35 -12.31 -10.71
C ILE A 159 20.52 -11.54 -9.40
N ARG A 160 19.43 -11.06 -8.84
CA ARG A 160 19.45 -10.50 -7.50
C ARG A 160 19.76 -11.58 -6.47
N LYS A 161 20.45 -11.21 -5.38
CA LYS A 161 20.71 -12.14 -4.27
C LYS A 161 19.40 -12.71 -3.68
N SER A 162 19.46 -13.93 -3.17
CA SER A 162 18.30 -14.69 -2.66
C SER A 162 17.53 -14.01 -1.54
N SER A 163 18.17 -13.12 -0.77
CA SER A 163 17.49 -12.34 0.27
C SER A 163 16.56 -11.25 -0.28
N ASN A 164 16.66 -10.90 -1.58
CA ASN A 164 15.82 -9.85 -2.17
C ASN A 164 14.41 -10.36 -2.40
N ILE A 165 13.41 -9.54 -2.02
CA ILE A 165 11.99 -9.91 -2.12
C ILE A 165 11.57 -10.28 -3.55
N TYR A 166 12.09 -9.61 -4.57
CA TYR A 166 11.74 -9.93 -5.95
C TYR A 166 12.24 -11.32 -6.39
N ASN A 167 13.40 -11.75 -5.89
CA ASN A 167 13.88 -13.08 -6.16
C ASN A 167 13.08 -14.15 -5.42
N LYS A 168 12.74 -13.87 -4.15
CA LYS A 168 11.86 -14.76 -3.36
C LYS A 168 10.48 -14.92 -4.02
N SER A 169 9.87 -13.83 -4.49
CA SER A 169 8.59 -13.89 -5.18
C SER A 169 8.66 -14.61 -6.53
N LEU A 170 9.79 -14.53 -7.25
CA LEU A 170 9.99 -15.25 -8.49
C LEU A 170 10.07 -16.77 -8.27
N VAL A 171 10.76 -17.19 -7.21
CA VAL A 171 10.90 -18.62 -6.87
C VAL A 171 9.60 -19.21 -6.32
N ALA A 172 8.73 -18.37 -5.74
CA ALA A 172 7.46 -18.77 -5.15
C ALA A 172 6.27 -18.74 -6.11
N SER A 173 6.48 -18.30 -7.37
CA SER A 173 5.45 -18.24 -8.40
C SER A 173 5.47 -19.49 -9.26
#